data_d26466ef723686f60a52d2a0687a95c1
#
_entry.id   d26466ef723686f60a52d2a0687a95c1
#
_cell.length_a   1.000
_cell.length_b   1.000
_cell.length_c   1.000
_cell.angle_alpha   90.00
_cell.angle_beta   90.00
_cell.angle_gamma   90.00
#
_symmetry.space_group_name_H-M   'P 1'
#
loop_
_entity.id
_entity.type
_entity.pdbx_description
1 polymer ?
#
loop_
_entity_poly.entity_id
_entity_poly.type
_entity_poly.pdbx_seq_one_letter_code
_entity_poly.pdbx_strand_id
1 'polypeptide(L)'
;DITAQVQQLVGRSGVKTGLCHLFIHHTSASLLITENADPEVHRDLERFMARIVPDGDPLFKHDEEGPDDMPAHVRAVLTQTSLAVPVAGGRCDLGTWQGIYVWEHRHAAHHRRVTVTVLGS
;
A
#
# COMPACT_ATOMS: atom_id res chain seq x y z
N ASP A 1 1.46 2.55 7.96
CA ASP A 1 2.73 1.82 8.03
C ASP A 1 2.50 0.41 8.55
N ILE A 2 2.79 -0.60 7.75
CA ILE A 2 2.67 -2.01 8.12
C ILE A 2 4.03 -2.72 8.15
N THR A 3 5.11 -1.98 8.11
CA THR A 3 6.47 -2.55 8.05
C THR A 3 6.73 -3.50 9.20
N ALA A 4 6.39 -3.11 10.43
CA ALA A 4 6.67 -3.93 11.62
C ALA A 4 5.90 -5.26 11.59
N GLN A 5 4.61 -5.24 11.21
CA GLN A 5 3.80 -6.44 11.09
C GLN A 5 4.34 -7.38 10.02
N VAL A 6 4.75 -6.83 8.88
CA VAL A 6 5.32 -7.63 7.79
C VAL A 6 6.63 -8.27 8.23
N GLN A 7 7.52 -7.51 8.85
CA GLN A 7 8.80 -8.03 9.35
C GLN A 7 8.59 -9.13 10.40
N GLN A 8 7.58 -9.00 11.24
CA GLN A 8 7.25 -10.02 12.23
C GLN A 8 6.80 -11.33 11.55
N LEU A 9 5.97 -11.24 10.52
CA LEU A 9 5.53 -12.41 9.76
C LEU A 9 6.69 -13.09 9.03
N VAL A 10 7.57 -12.31 8.43
CA VAL A 10 8.79 -12.83 7.78
C VAL A 10 9.67 -13.55 8.80
N GLY A 11 9.87 -12.96 9.96
CA GLY A 11 10.64 -13.60 11.05
C GLY A 11 10.05 -14.92 11.49
N ARG A 12 8.74 -15.01 11.63
CA ARG A 12 8.03 -16.24 12.03
C ARG A 12 8.08 -17.31 10.95
N SER A 13 8.23 -16.95 9.69
CA SER A 13 8.28 -17.92 8.59
C SER A 13 9.50 -18.82 8.63
N GLY A 14 10.58 -18.36 9.27
CA GLY A 14 11.84 -19.08 9.29
C GLY A 14 12.64 -18.99 8.00
N VAL A 15 12.12 -18.33 6.98
CA VAL A 15 12.82 -18.13 5.70
C VAL A 15 13.96 -17.14 5.91
N LYS A 16 15.18 -17.51 5.54
CA LYS A 16 16.37 -16.66 5.66
C LYS A 16 16.68 -15.93 4.36
N THR A 17 16.44 -16.58 3.23
CA THR A 17 16.71 -16.04 1.89
C THR A 17 15.52 -16.38 1.00
N GLY A 18 14.95 -15.39 0.35
CA GLY A 18 13.80 -15.61 -0.51
C GLY A 18 13.07 -14.35 -0.89
N LEU A 19 11.75 -14.45 -0.92
CA LEU A 19 10.88 -13.39 -1.37
C LEU A 19 9.68 -13.24 -0.44
N CYS A 20 9.35 -12.02 -0.09
CA CYS A 20 8.13 -11.65 0.58
C CYS A 20 7.20 -10.99 -0.44
N HIS A 21 6.02 -11.56 -0.63
CA HIS A 21 5.01 -11.03 -1.53
C HIS A 21 3.83 -10.53 -0.72
N LEU A 22 3.37 -9.31 -1.01
CA LEU A 22 2.19 -8.71 -0.38
C LEU A 22 1.14 -8.46 -1.45
N PHE A 23 -0.12 -8.76 -1.12
CA PHE A 23 -1.25 -8.54 -2.02
C PHE A 23 -2.41 -7.95 -1.23
N ILE A 24 -2.96 -6.81 -1.69
CA ILE A 24 -4.13 -6.20 -1.09
C ILE A 24 -5.40 -6.58 -1.85
N HIS A 25 -6.44 -7.01 -1.12
CA HIS A 25 -7.68 -7.57 -1.68
C HIS A 25 -8.78 -6.52 -1.84
N HIS A 26 -8.43 -5.33 -2.34
CA HIS A 26 -9.36 -4.21 -2.42
C HIS A 26 -9.14 -3.41 -3.69
N THR A 27 -10.19 -2.67 -4.10
CA THR A 27 -10.18 -1.83 -5.30
C THR A 27 -10.13 -0.33 -4.99
N SER A 28 -10.11 0.03 -3.70
CA SER A 28 -10.09 1.43 -3.24
C SER A 28 -9.02 1.68 -2.18
N ALA A 29 -8.05 0.81 -2.11
CA ALA A 29 -6.82 0.95 -1.32
C ALA A 29 -5.69 0.27 -2.07
N SER A 30 -4.45 0.63 -1.77
CA SER A 30 -3.28 0.09 -2.46
C SER A 30 -2.11 -0.12 -1.50
N LEU A 31 -1.05 -0.70 -2.02
CA LEU A 31 0.21 -0.90 -1.32
C LEU A 31 1.27 0.00 -1.94
N LEU A 32 2.21 0.46 -1.12
CA LEU A 32 3.39 1.15 -1.64
C LEU A 32 4.57 0.98 -0.70
N ILE A 33 5.76 1.17 -1.26
CA ILE A 33 6.99 1.36 -0.53
C ILE A 33 7.40 2.82 -0.73
N THR A 34 7.56 3.55 0.36
CA THR A 34 7.91 4.96 0.31
C THR A 34 8.67 5.38 1.55
N GLU A 35 9.01 6.64 1.62
CA GLU A 35 9.76 7.29 2.68
C GLU A 35 9.12 7.02 4.06
N ASN A 36 9.94 6.60 5.01
CA ASN A 36 9.50 6.22 6.36
C ASN A 36 9.84 7.24 7.45
N ALA A 37 10.56 8.31 7.12
CA ALA A 37 11.06 9.23 8.13
C ALA A 37 10.38 10.60 8.09
N ASP A 38 10.24 11.22 6.92
CA ASP A 38 9.68 12.56 6.79
C ASP A 38 8.18 12.48 6.44
N PRO A 39 7.28 12.83 7.38
CA PRO A 39 5.85 12.79 7.12
C PRO A 39 5.39 13.77 6.02
N GLU A 40 6.19 14.77 5.67
CA GLU A 40 5.85 15.67 4.56
C GLU A 40 5.83 14.96 3.21
N VAL A 41 6.61 13.89 3.04
CA VAL A 41 6.55 13.08 1.82
C VAL A 41 5.14 12.49 1.65
N HIS A 42 4.55 11.97 2.71
CA HIS A 42 3.19 11.40 2.66
C HIS A 42 2.14 12.49 2.39
N ARG A 43 2.29 13.67 3.00
CA ARG A 43 1.38 14.80 2.77
C ARG A 43 1.48 15.29 1.33
N ASP A 44 2.69 15.36 0.77
CA ASP A 44 2.89 15.75 -0.62
C ASP A 44 2.28 14.74 -1.59
N LEU A 45 2.41 13.44 -1.31
CA LEU A 45 1.77 12.41 -2.13
C LEU A 45 0.25 12.55 -2.11
N GLU A 46 -0.35 12.80 -0.94
CA GLU A 46 -1.78 13.06 -0.82
C GLU A 46 -2.21 14.30 -1.59
N ARG A 47 -1.48 15.42 -1.46
CA ARG A 47 -1.77 16.66 -2.19
C ARG A 47 -1.69 16.46 -3.70
N PHE A 48 -0.66 15.71 -4.14
CA PHE A 48 -0.49 15.42 -5.55
C PHE A 48 -1.66 14.58 -6.10
N MET A 49 -2.03 13.53 -5.38
CA MET A 49 -3.17 12.69 -5.77
C MET A 49 -4.48 13.48 -5.78
N ALA A 50 -4.70 14.36 -4.80
CA ALA A 50 -5.90 15.20 -4.77
C ALA A 50 -5.97 16.15 -5.98
N ARG A 51 -4.82 16.57 -6.50
CA ARG A 51 -4.75 17.43 -7.69
C ARG A 51 -5.10 16.66 -8.97
N ILE A 52 -4.54 15.46 -9.15
CA ILE A 52 -4.71 14.70 -10.39
C ILE A 52 -5.96 13.83 -10.42
N VAL A 53 -6.47 13.46 -9.24
CA VAL A 53 -7.68 12.62 -9.10
C VAL A 53 -8.63 13.30 -8.09
N PRO A 54 -9.30 14.40 -8.49
CA PRO A 54 -10.18 15.13 -7.58
C PRO A 54 -11.49 14.39 -7.32
N ASP A 55 -12.00 14.54 -6.10
CA ASP A 55 -13.31 14.02 -5.75
C ASP A 55 -14.42 14.77 -6.50
N GLY A 56 -15.53 14.06 -6.77
CA GLY A 56 -16.70 14.65 -7.38
C GLY A 56 -16.53 15.09 -8.83
N ASP A 57 -15.52 14.59 -9.53
CA ASP A 57 -15.30 14.92 -10.94
C ASP A 57 -16.54 14.47 -11.75
N PRO A 58 -17.18 15.36 -12.52
CA PRO A 58 -18.37 15.01 -13.31
C PRO A 58 -18.07 14.05 -14.47
N LEU A 59 -16.82 13.78 -14.77
CA LEU A 59 -16.42 12.73 -15.71
C LEU A 59 -16.91 11.36 -15.26
N PHE A 60 -16.98 11.11 -13.95
CA PHE A 60 -17.28 9.81 -13.40
C PHE A 60 -18.79 9.56 -13.30
N LYS A 61 -19.20 8.37 -13.76
CA LYS A 61 -20.59 7.90 -13.68
C LYS A 61 -20.84 6.99 -12.51
N HIS A 62 -19.79 6.38 -11.97
CA HIS A 62 -19.86 5.53 -10.77
C HIS A 62 -19.82 6.46 -9.55
N ASP A 63 -20.98 6.87 -9.07
CA ASP A 63 -21.07 7.89 -8.02
C ASP A 63 -22.01 7.52 -6.85
N GLU A 64 -22.57 6.31 -6.85
CA GLU A 64 -23.57 5.87 -5.86
C GLU A 64 -22.99 5.76 -4.45
N GLU A 65 -21.70 5.51 -4.31
CA GLU A 65 -21.03 5.34 -3.03
C GLU A 65 -20.31 6.61 -2.54
N GLY A 66 -20.64 7.74 -3.12
CA GLY A 66 -20.11 9.04 -2.72
C GLY A 66 -19.08 9.59 -3.70
N PRO A 67 -18.68 10.87 -3.52
CA PRO A 67 -17.79 11.56 -4.47
C PRO A 67 -16.35 11.08 -4.41
N ASP A 68 -15.94 10.36 -3.36
CA ASP A 68 -14.58 9.87 -3.17
C ASP A 68 -14.37 8.43 -3.65
N ASP A 69 -15.43 7.70 -4.03
CA ASP A 69 -15.29 6.27 -4.36
C ASP A 69 -14.63 6.07 -5.72
N MET A 70 -15.14 6.67 -6.79
CA MET A 70 -14.51 6.50 -8.10
C MET A 70 -13.08 7.06 -8.15
N PRO A 71 -12.80 8.23 -7.56
CA PRO A 71 -11.41 8.66 -7.39
C PRO A 71 -10.53 7.65 -6.66
N ALA A 72 -11.05 6.98 -5.63
CA ALA A 72 -10.31 5.92 -4.93
C ALA A 72 -9.97 4.75 -5.85
N HIS A 73 -10.90 4.34 -6.72
CA HIS A 73 -10.63 3.31 -7.73
C HIS A 73 -9.53 3.74 -8.70
N VAL A 74 -9.54 4.99 -9.16
CA VAL A 74 -8.51 5.51 -10.05
C VAL A 74 -7.15 5.53 -9.34
N ARG A 75 -7.09 6.00 -8.12
CA ARG A 75 -5.86 6.01 -7.32
C ARG A 75 -5.31 4.60 -7.12
N ALA A 76 -6.17 3.62 -6.86
CA ALA A 76 -5.76 2.23 -6.71
C ALA A 76 -5.18 1.67 -8.02
N VAL A 77 -5.76 2.03 -9.17
CA VAL A 77 -5.26 1.61 -10.49
C VAL A 77 -3.90 2.27 -10.81
N LEU A 78 -3.69 3.51 -10.36
CA LEU A 78 -2.44 4.24 -10.59
C LEU A 78 -1.29 3.81 -9.66
N THR A 79 -1.60 3.08 -8.60
CA THR A 79 -0.62 2.64 -7.61
C THR A 79 -0.44 1.12 -7.68
N GLN A 80 -0.20 0.44 -6.56
CA GLN A 80 0.17 -0.98 -6.62
C GLN A 80 -0.78 -1.84 -5.78
N THR A 81 -1.19 -2.96 -6.36
CA THR A 81 -2.01 -3.97 -5.68
C THR A 81 -1.11 -4.99 -4.98
N SER A 82 0.11 -5.17 -5.45
CA SER A 82 1.06 -6.13 -4.88
C SER A 82 2.45 -5.54 -4.83
N LEU A 83 3.24 -6.07 -3.89
CA LEU A 83 4.65 -5.74 -3.73
C LEU A 83 5.45 -7.04 -3.60
N ALA A 84 6.65 -7.04 -4.13
CA ALA A 84 7.62 -8.11 -3.93
C ALA A 84 8.88 -7.52 -3.30
N VAL A 85 9.29 -8.05 -2.15
CA VAL A 85 10.45 -7.57 -1.40
C VAL A 85 11.40 -8.73 -1.16
N PRO A 86 12.69 -8.59 -1.46
CA PRO A 86 13.66 -9.63 -1.14
C PRO A 86 13.71 -9.90 0.36
N VAL A 87 13.94 -11.16 0.72
CA VAL A 87 14.22 -11.57 2.09
C VAL A 87 15.69 -11.97 2.19
N ALA A 88 16.41 -11.36 3.11
CA ALA A 88 17.79 -11.66 3.41
C ALA A 88 18.02 -11.62 4.91
N GLY A 89 18.78 -12.57 5.44
CA GLY A 89 19.01 -12.65 6.88
C GLY A 89 17.72 -12.80 7.72
N GLY A 90 16.69 -13.39 7.16
CA GLY A 90 15.41 -13.60 7.85
C GLY A 90 14.52 -12.36 7.95
N ARG A 91 14.77 -11.33 7.17
CA ARG A 91 14.01 -10.07 7.18
C ARG A 91 13.77 -9.59 5.75
N CYS A 92 12.71 -8.80 5.55
CA CYS A 92 12.59 -8.01 4.33
C CYS A 92 13.81 -7.09 4.20
N ASP A 93 14.48 -7.16 3.07
CA ASP A 93 15.71 -6.41 2.80
C ASP A 93 15.35 -5.03 2.25
N LEU A 94 14.85 -4.17 3.13
CA LEU A 94 14.46 -2.81 2.80
C LEU A 94 15.65 -1.86 2.96
N GLY A 95 15.69 -0.83 2.11
CA GLY A 95 16.59 0.30 2.32
C GLY A 95 16.24 1.05 3.60
N THR A 96 17.17 1.85 4.10
CA THR A 96 17.02 2.61 5.35
C THR A 96 15.77 3.48 5.36
N TRP A 97 15.44 4.09 4.23
CA TRP A 97 14.32 5.03 4.12
C TRP A 97 13.05 4.41 3.54
N GLN A 98 13.03 3.09 3.34
CA GLN A 98 11.88 2.40 2.81
C GLN A 98 10.99 1.86 3.91
N GLY A 99 9.71 2.17 3.85
CA GLY A 99 8.66 1.54 4.66
C GLY A 99 7.59 0.94 3.75
N ILE A 100 6.88 -0.03 4.26
CA ILE A 100 5.76 -0.69 3.57
C ILE A 100 4.47 -0.11 4.13
N TYR A 101 3.60 0.35 3.24
CA TYR A 101 2.38 1.06 3.61
C TYR A 101 1.16 0.51 2.90
N VAL A 102 0.02 0.56 3.60
CA VAL A 102 -1.31 0.52 2.98
C VAL A 102 -1.74 1.96 2.76
N TRP A 103 -2.19 2.27 1.56
CA TRP A 103 -2.72 3.58 1.22
C TRP A 103 -4.24 3.49 1.10
N GLU A 104 -4.94 4.02 2.09
CA GLU A 104 -6.38 4.12 2.07
C GLU A 104 -6.80 5.28 1.16
N HIS A 105 -7.58 5.01 0.12
CA HIS A 105 -7.99 6.03 -0.83
C HIS A 105 -9.39 6.57 -0.57
N ARG A 106 -10.16 5.93 0.32
CA ARG A 106 -11.45 6.46 0.78
C ARG A 106 -11.24 7.39 1.96
N HIS A 107 -12.16 8.35 2.17
CA HIS A 107 -12.08 9.25 3.33
C HIS A 107 -12.51 8.54 4.62
N ALA A 108 -13.51 7.66 4.53
CA ALA A 108 -13.92 6.86 5.67
C ALA A 108 -13.02 5.63 5.81
N ALA A 109 -12.75 5.24 7.06
CA ALA A 109 -11.95 4.05 7.32
C ALA A 109 -12.71 2.78 6.94
N HIS A 110 -11.98 1.81 6.39
CA HIS A 110 -12.51 0.50 6.02
C HIS A 110 -11.59 -0.59 6.54
N HIS A 111 -12.15 -1.78 6.79
CA HIS A 111 -11.31 -2.94 7.06
C HIS A 111 -10.62 -3.37 5.77
N ARG A 112 -9.29 -3.48 5.82
CA ARG A 112 -8.48 -3.85 4.67
C ARG A 112 -7.73 -5.15 4.96
N ARG A 113 -7.67 -6.02 3.96
CA ARG A 113 -6.99 -7.31 4.06
C ARG A 113 -5.80 -7.35 3.12
N VAL A 114 -4.65 -7.69 3.69
CA VAL A 114 -3.40 -7.90 2.95
C VAL A 114 -2.92 -9.31 3.21
N THR A 115 -2.65 -10.06 2.15
CA THR A 115 -2.01 -11.37 2.27
C THR A 115 -0.51 -11.21 2.11
N VAL A 116 0.22 -11.77 3.07
CA VAL A 116 1.68 -11.81 3.06
C VAL A 116 2.12 -13.25 2.82
N THR A 117 2.86 -13.48 1.75
CA THR A 117 3.40 -14.80 1.38
C THR A 117 4.91 -14.72 1.42
N VAL A 118 5.54 -15.66 2.12
CA VAL A 118 7.00 -15.73 2.24
C VAL A 118 7.46 -17.04 1.63
N LEU A 119 8.30 -16.96 0.60
CA LEU A 119 8.84 -18.11 -0.12
C LEU A 119 10.36 -18.09 -0.04
N GLY A 120 10.95 -19.24 0.17
CA GLY A 120 12.40 -19.38 0.20
C GLY A 120 12.90 -20.46 1.14
N SER A 121 14.15 -20.36 1.44
CA SER A 121 14.84 -21.29 2.33
C SER A 121 15.61 -20.50 3.42
#